data_fcfa5d8fbc0e0c698458093204722c4c
#
_entry.id   fcfa5d8fbc0e0c698458093204722c4c
#
_cell.length_a   1.000
_cell.length_b   1.000
_cell.length_c   1.000
_cell.angle_alpha   90.00
_cell.angle_beta   90.00
_cell.angle_gamma   90.00
#
_symmetry.space_group_name_H-M   'P 1'
#
loop_
_entity.id
_entity.type
_entity.pdbx_description
1 polymer ?
#
loop_
_entity_poly.entity_id
_entity_poly.type
_entity_poly.pdbx_seq_one_letter_code
_entity_poly.pdbx_strand_id
1 'polypeptide(L)'
;MDETSRNFIEAFIEEDIAPGGRFAGQKVHTRFPPEPNGYLHIGHCKALCIDFGTAERFGGICNLRMDDTNPSKEDNEFVEAIQEDIHWLGFDWGDRFFFGSDYFEQDYEYAVELIQKGLAYVCELTPEQFKEYRGDTNTPARSPWRDRPIEESLDLFRRMRAGEFPEGKYTLRAKIDLESGNFNMRDPVLYRIRYIEHHRQGTKWCIYPMYDFAHPIQDALEGITHSLCSLEYEDHRPLYDWVVNNVSVPSKPRQIEFSRLGINYTVMSKRKLRRLVEEGIVSGWDDPRMPTLCALRRRGYTPTSIRNFTDRIGVSKVPSTVDYSFLEHCLREDLNDHAQRVMAVLHPVKLIITNYPEGQSETVEVENNPNDPEAGVREVSFSRELWIEAEDFLPAPVPKYKRLYPEGPECRLKGAYLIRCTGCKTDDDGNVVEVYAEYDPESRGGNPADGRKVKGATIHWVDAENCVDAEVRLYDNLFSDEDPEGEGKDYIECMNPNSLEILTACKVEKLLENAEAPASYQFLRQGYFAVDNKDSQPGHLVFNRAVALKDSFKKK
;
A
#
# COMPACT_ATOMS: atom_id res chain seq x y z
N MET A 1 -11.93 20.91 -18.32
CA MET A 1 -11.46 20.91 -16.92
C MET A 1 -12.68 20.51 -16.11
N ASP A 2 -12.72 19.24 -15.71
CA ASP A 2 -13.77 18.79 -14.81
C ASP A 2 -13.64 19.57 -13.49
N GLU A 3 -14.75 20.08 -12.99
CA GLU A 3 -14.88 20.64 -11.65
C GLU A 3 -14.73 19.49 -10.62
N THR A 4 -13.52 18.95 -10.49
CA THR A 4 -13.20 18.09 -9.36
C THR A 4 -13.37 18.92 -8.09
N SER A 5 -14.23 18.49 -7.21
CA SER A 5 -14.51 19.13 -5.92
C SER A 5 -13.18 19.43 -5.20
N ARG A 6 -12.90 20.72 -4.98
CA ARG A 6 -11.70 21.19 -4.27
C ARG A 6 -11.72 20.68 -2.84
N ASN A 7 -10.61 20.12 -2.40
CA ASN A 7 -10.46 19.78 -0.99
C ASN A 7 -9.98 21.01 -0.18
N PHE A 8 -10.04 20.93 1.15
CA PHE A 8 -9.71 22.07 2.01
C PHE A 8 -8.23 22.46 1.97
N ILE A 9 -7.29 21.52 1.70
CA ILE A 9 -5.85 21.80 1.55
C ILE A 9 -5.65 22.67 0.31
N GLU A 10 -6.26 22.29 -0.80
CA GLU A 10 -6.20 23.06 -2.05
C GLU A 10 -6.74 24.48 -1.87
N ALA A 11 -7.86 24.61 -1.15
CA ALA A 11 -8.42 25.94 -0.85
C ALA A 11 -7.44 26.82 -0.05
N PHE A 12 -6.75 26.26 0.95
CA PHE A 12 -5.72 26.97 1.71
C PHE A 12 -4.52 27.35 0.85
N ILE A 13 -4.08 26.45 -0.03
CA ILE A 13 -2.95 26.73 -0.93
C ILE A 13 -3.31 27.85 -1.92
N GLU A 14 -4.51 27.81 -2.52
CA GLU A 14 -4.98 28.86 -3.42
C GLU A 14 -5.01 30.24 -2.74
N GLU A 15 -5.49 30.29 -1.50
CA GLU A 15 -5.48 31.52 -0.70
C GLU A 15 -4.04 32.02 -0.44
N ASP A 16 -3.14 31.11 -0.08
CA ASP A 16 -1.75 31.44 0.27
C ASP A 16 -0.91 31.91 -0.92
N ILE A 17 -1.14 31.37 -2.13
CA ILE A 17 -0.40 31.77 -3.35
C ILE A 17 -1.04 32.93 -4.11
N ALA A 18 -2.27 33.29 -3.77
CA ALA A 18 -2.97 34.43 -4.38
C ALA A 18 -2.22 35.75 -4.14
N PRO A 19 -2.45 36.78 -4.95
CA PRO A 19 -1.87 38.11 -4.73
C PRO A 19 -2.18 38.63 -3.32
N GLY A 20 -1.14 38.91 -2.53
CA GLY A 20 -1.23 39.32 -1.13
C GLY A 20 -1.32 38.20 -0.13
N GLY A 21 -1.35 36.95 -0.57
CA GLY A 21 -1.28 35.77 0.27
C GLY A 21 0.12 35.50 0.85
N ARG A 22 0.22 34.58 1.79
CA ARG A 22 1.45 34.25 2.53
C ARG A 22 2.62 33.86 1.62
N PHE A 23 2.32 33.17 0.52
CA PHE A 23 3.29 32.65 -0.46
C PHE A 23 3.04 33.22 -1.87
N ALA A 24 2.52 34.46 -1.97
CA ALA A 24 2.26 35.09 -3.24
C ALA A 24 3.48 35.07 -4.14
N GLY A 25 3.34 34.55 -5.37
CA GLY A 25 4.41 34.47 -6.37
C GLY A 25 5.45 33.37 -6.11
N GLN A 26 5.30 32.58 -5.06
CA GLN A 26 6.15 31.42 -4.80
C GLN A 26 5.55 30.14 -5.42
N LYS A 27 6.41 29.21 -5.79
CA LYS A 27 6.03 27.90 -6.24
C LYS A 27 5.58 27.06 -5.04
N VAL A 28 4.49 26.31 -5.16
CA VAL A 28 4.07 25.37 -4.12
C VAL A 28 5.16 24.33 -3.92
N HIS A 29 5.61 24.17 -2.68
CA HIS A 29 6.68 23.28 -2.31
C HIS A 29 6.25 22.46 -1.09
N THR A 30 6.07 21.17 -1.30
CA THR A 30 5.71 20.19 -0.26
C THR A 30 6.87 19.24 -0.01
N ARG A 31 6.71 18.33 0.93
CA ARG A 31 7.68 17.25 1.18
C ARG A 31 6.98 16.03 1.76
N PHE A 32 7.48 14.84 1.44
CA PHE A 32 7.14 13.60 2.09
C PHE A 32 8.31 13.17 2.99
N PRO A 33 8.15 13.15 4.35
CA PRO A 33 9.24 12.89 5.29
C PRO A 33 9.09 11.53 5.99
N PRO A 34 9.28 10.39 5.33
CA PRO A 34 9.15 9.09 5.97
C PRO A 34 10.31 8.82 6.93
N GLU A 35 10.02 8.18 8.08
CA GLU A 35 11.06 7.58 8.91
C GLU A 35 11.57 6.29 8.26
N PRO A 36 12.90 6.11 8.02
CA PRO A 36 13.46 4.90 7.41
C PRO A 36 13.57 3.74 8.41
N ASN A 37 12.45 3.37 9.05
CA ASN A 37 12.34 2.37 10.11
C ASN A 37 11.37 1.22 9.77
N GLY A 38 10.98 1.08 8.51
CA GLY A 38 10.09 0.04 8.01
C GLY A 38 9.60 0.33 6.59
N TYR A 39 9.00 -0.67 5.98
CA TYR A 39 8.39 -0.57 4.65
C TYR A 39 7.18 0.35 4.67
N LEU A 40 6.92 1.02 3.54
CA LEU A 40 5.68 1.78 3.35
C LEU A 40 4.49 0.82 3.24
N HIS A 41 3.33 1.27 3.69
CA HIS A 41 2.07 0.54 3.61
C HIS A 41 0.97 1.43 3.02
N ILE A 42 -0.20 0.87 2.74
CA ILE A 42 -1.33 1.57 2.11
C ILE A 42 -1.71 2.88 2.84
N GLY A 43 -1.51 2.96 4.16
CA GLY A 43 -1.72 4.19 4.92
C GLY A 43 -0.80 5.34 4.51
N HIS A 44 0.44 5.04 4.11
CA HIS A 44 1.39 6.05 3.60
C HIS A 44 1.03 6.51 2.19
N CYS A 45 0.34 5.69 1.39
CA CYS A 45 -0.09 6.08 0.03
C CYS A 45 -0.97 7.32 0.05
N LYS A 46 -1.85 7.45 1.04
CA LYS A 46 -2.68 8.65 1.17
C LYS A 46 -1.83 9.90 1.38
N ALA A 47 -0.82 9.84 2.26
CA ALA A 47 0.10 10.95 2.48
C ALA A 47 0.93 11.24 1.22
N LEU A 48 1.49 10.22 0.57
CA LEU A 48 2.22 10.35 -0.69
C LEU A 48 1.40 11.05 -1.78
N CYS A 49 0.16 10.60 -1.99
CA CYS A 49 -0.73 11.19 -2.98
C CYS A 49 -1.13 12.63 -2.62
N ILE A 50 -1.23 12.95 -1.32
CA ILE A 50 -1.48 14.33 -0.87
C ILE A 50 -0.23 15.18 -1.07
N ASP A 51 0.95 14.75 -0.62
CA ASP A 51 2.18 15.55 -0.69
C ASP A 51 2.63 15.77 -2.13
N PHE A 52 2.84 14.69 -2.89
CA PHE A 52 3.27 14.76 -4.29
C PHE A 52 2.15 15.23 -5.22
N GLY A 53 0.94 14.68 -5.08
CA GLY A 53 -0.19 15.01 -5.94
C GLY A 53 -0.63 16.48 -5.80
N THR A 54 -0.58 17.03 -4.59
CA THR A 54 -0.83 18.47 -4.38
C THR A 54 0.23 19.32 -5.08
N ALA A 55 1.51 18.97 -4.95
CA ALA A 55 2.57 19.68 -5.65
C ALA A 55 2.38 19.62 -7.17
N GLU A 56 2.12 18.44 -7.73
CA GLU A 56 1.85 18.24 -9.17
C GLU A 56 0.68 19.11 -9.65
N ARG A 57 -0.44 19.11 -8.92
CA ARG A 57 -1.65 19.87 -9.26
C ARG A 57 -1.43 21.37 -9.35
N PHE A 58 -0.59 21.91 -8.49
CA PHE A 58 -0.24 23.33 -8.48
C PHE A 58 1.02 23.66 -9.31
N GLY A 59 1.54 22.72 -10.13
CA GLY A 59 2.78 22.92 -10.88
C GLY A 59 3.99 23.16 -9.97
N GLY A 60 3.90 22.66 -8.75
CA GLY A 60 4.87 22.77 -7.67
C GLY A 60 5.97 21.73 -7.72
N ILE A 61 6.60 21.51 -6.59
CA ILE A 61 7.62 20.49 -6.37
C ILE A 61 7.42 19.83 -5.01
N CYS A 62 7.86 18.56 -4.89
CA CYS A 62 7.84 17.83 -3.63
C CYS A 62 9.23 17.26 -3.34
N ASN A 63 9.71 17.41 -2.11
CA ASN A 63 10.95 16.80 -1.64
C ASN A 63 10.69 15.43 -1.03
N LEU A 64 11.64 14.52 -1.17
CA LEU A 64 11.74 13.34 -0.33
C LEU A 64 12.80 13.59 0.74
N ARG A 65 12.40 13.66 2.01
CA ARG A 65 13.33 13.80 3.13
C ARG A 65 13.17 12.63 4.09
N MET A 66 14.18 11.78 4.18
CA MET A 66 14.22 10.75 5.21
C MET A 66 14.32 11.39 6.58
N ASP A 67 13.31 11.20 7.43
CA ASP A 67 13.35 11.65 8.83
C ASP A 67 14.17 10.66 9.66
N ASP A 68 15.48 10.84 9.63
CA ASP A 68 16.47 10.06 10.36
C ASP A 68 17.02 10.80 11.59
N THR A 69 16.18 11.63 12.22
CA THR A 69 16.55 12.37 13.45
C THR A 69 16.66 11.49 14.68
N ASN A 70 16.03 10.31 14.67
CA ASN A 70 16.07 9.36 15.79
C ASN A 70 16.99 8.15 15.46
N PRO A 71 18.22 8.08 15.99
CA PRO A 71 19.22 7.11 15.59
C PRO A 71 18.91 5.63 15.92
N SER A 72 17.84 5.35 16.66
CA SER A 72 17.64 4.04 17.28
C SER A 72 16.94 2.99 16.41
N LYS A 73 16.55 3.28 15.17
CA LYS A 73 15.65 2.40 14.40
C LYS A 73 15.85 2.40 12.88
N GLU A 74 16.91 2.97 12.38
CA GLU A 74 17.07 3.30 10.95
C GLU A 74 17.97 2.27 10.26
N ASP A 75 17.58 1.86 9.03
CA ASP A 75 18.30 0.93 8.20
C ASP A 75 18.29 1.37 6.73
N ASN A 76 19.42 1.20 6.04
CA ASN A 76 19.55 1.52 4.62
C ASN A 76 18.60 0.70 3.73
N GLU A 77 18.25 -0.53 4.12
CA GLU A 77 17.26 -1.35 3.42
C GLU A 77 15.93 -0.62 3.28
N PHE A 78 15.47 0.05 4.34
CA PHE A 78 14.20 0.79 4.29
C PHE A 78 14.31 2.06 3.45
N VAL A 79 15.47 2.71 3.42
CA VAL A 79 15.70 3.89 2.56
C VAL A 79 15.52 3.52 1.08
N GLU A 80 16.13 2.40 0.64
CA GLU A 80 16.01 1.92 -0.74
C GLU A 80 14.58 1.48 -1.07
N ALA A 81 13.95 0.72 -0.18
CA ALA A 81 12.57 0.25 -0.36
C ALA A 81 11.55 1.40 -0.46
N ILE A 82 11.72 2.45 0.35
CA ILE A 82 10.87 3.65 0.30
C ILE A 82 11.00 4.35 -1.05
N GLN A 83 12.22 4.54 -1.56
CA GLN A 83 12.45 5.15 -2.87
C GLN A 83 11.82 4.32 -4.01
N GLU A 84 12.01 3.00 -3.98
CA GLU A 84 11.42 2.09 -4.95
C GLU A 84 9.88 2.17 -4.96
N ASP A 85 9.26 2.17 -3.79
CA ASP A 85 7.81 2.24 -3.65
C ASP A 85 7.24 3.58 -4.16
N ILE A 86 7.92 4.70 -3.90
CA ILE A 86 7.49 6.03 -4.38
C ILE A 86 7.58 6.11 -5.90
N HIS A 87 8.69 5.63 -6.49
CA HIS A 87 8.84 5.58 -7.94
C HIS A 87 7.83 4.63 -8.59
N TRP A 88 7.56 3.48 -7.96
CA TRP A 88 6.54 2.56 -8.44
C TRP A 88 5.16 3.20 -8.49
N LEU A 89 4.80 4.06 -7.51
CA LEU A 89 3.55 4.82 -7.53
C LEU A 89 3.52 5.91 -8.61
N GLY A 90 4.63 6.14 -9.32
CA GLY A 90 4.75 7.14 -10.38
C GLY A 90 5.10 8.54 -9.90
N PHE A 91 5.62 8.68 -8.68
CA PHE A 91 6.12 9.94 -8.15
C PHE A 91 7.64 10.04 -8.27
N ASP A 92 8.13 11.27 -8.44
CA ASP A 92 9.54 11.57 -8.56
C ASP A 92 9.88 12.87 -7.82
N TRP A 93 10.95 12.81 -7.05
CA TRP A 93 11.51 13.97 -6.35
C TRP A 93 12.68 14.63 -7.11
N GLY A 94 13.17 14.05 -8.20
CA GLY A 94 14.34 14.50 -8.94
C GLY A 94 15.61 14.48 -8.09
N ASP A 95 16.29 15.62 -7.99
CA ASP A 95 17.51 15.82 -7.17
C ASP A 95 17.21 16.25 -5.71
N ARG A 96 15.91 16.34 -5.33
CA ARG A 96 15.47 16.84 -4.02
C ARG A 96 15.31 15.69 -3.02
N PHE A 97 16.38 14.94 -2.80
CA PHE A 97 16.48 13.86 -1.82
C PHE A 97 17.37 14.29 -0.65
N PHE A 98 16.81 14.31 0.55
CA PHE A 98 17.44 14.84 1.75
C PHE A 98 17.33 13.87 2.91
N PHE A 99 18.16 14.08 3.92
CA PHE A 99 18.07 13.42 5.21
C PHE A 99 17.99 14.46 6.33
N GLY A 100 17.18 14.21 7.35
CA GLY A 100 17.10 15.07 8.51
C GLY A 100 18.45 15.25 9.20
N SER A 101 19.25 14.19 9.24
CA SER A 101 20.61 14.22 9.81
C SER A 101 21.61 15.13 9.09
N ASP A 102 21.33 15.56 7.86
CA ASP A 102 22.18 16.51 7.13
C ASP A 102 22.09 17.92 7.74
N TYR A 103 21.02 18.20 8.51
CA TYR A 103 20.77 19.50 9.13
C TYR A 103 21.16 19.59 10.62
N PHE A 104 21.75 18.56 11.21
CA PHE A 104 22.07 18.53 12.65
C PHE A 104 22.94 19.70 13.12
N GLU A 105 23.85 20.21 12.26
CA GLU A 105 24.64 21.38 12.60
C GLU A 105 23.79 22.65 12.67
N GLN A 106 22.90 22.86 11.69
CA GLN A 106 21.99 24.00 11.65
C GLN A 106 20.97 23.91 12.80
N ASP A 107 20.42 22.72 13.06
CA ASP A 107 19.52 22.50 14.21
C ASP A 107 20.20 22.89 15.51
N TYR A 108 21.48 22.52 15.69
CA TYR A 108 22.28 22.88 16.87
C TYR A 108 22.49 24.40 16.97
N GLU A 109 22.83 25.08 15.87
CA GLU A 109 23.03 26.52 15.85
C GLU A 109 21.76 27.29 16.19
N TYR A 110 20.58 26.86 15.68
CA TYR A 110 19.30 27.45 16.06
C TYR A 110 18.90 27.17 17.51
N ALA A 111 19.31 26.04 18.07
CA ALA A 111 19.14 25.77 19.51
C ALA A 111 20.00 26.73 20.36
N VAL A 112 21.26 26.99 19.94
CA VAL A 112 22.12 28.02 20.57
C VAL A 112 21.50 29.40 20.48
N GLU A 113 20.92 29.76 19.32
CA GLU A 113 20.21 31.03 19.12
C GLU A 113 19.04 31.19 20.11
N LEU A 114 18.23 30.14 20.32
CA LEU A 114 17.13 30.16 21.30
C LEU A 114 17.65 30.38 22.74
N ILE A 115 18.76 29.73 23.11
CA ILE A 115 19.36 29.96 24.44
C ILE A 115 19.83 31.41 24.58
N GLN A 116 20.51 31.97 23.57
CA GLN A 116 20.98 33.35 23.57
C GLN A 116 19.84 34.37 23.69
N LYS A 117 18.68 34.05 23.10
CA LYS A 117 17.45 34.85 23.23
C LYS A 117 16.74 34.67 24.59
N GLY A 118 17.21 33.78 25.45
CA GLY A 118 16.52 33.43 26.70
C GLY A 118 15.23 32.65 26.50
N LEU A 119 15.07 32.01 25.35
CA LEU A 119 13.90 31.22 24.94
C LEU A 119 14.12 29.70 25.08
N ALA A 120 15.28 29.29 25.54
CA ALA A 120 15.58 27.91 25.92
C ALA A 120 16.54 27.85 27.09
N TYR A 121 16.51 26.76 27.84
CA TYR A 121 17.35 26.52 29.01
C TYR A 121 17.71 25.05 29.16
N VAL A 122 18.87 24.76 29.77
CA VAL A 122 19.29 23.40 30.11
C VAL A 122 18.66 22.96 31.43
N CYS A 123 17.96 21.84 31.40
CA CYS A 123 17.18 21.28 32.52
C CYS A 123 17.82 19.97 33.00
N GLU A 124 17.79 19.70 34.30
CA GLU A 124 18.33 18.49 34.94
C GLU A 124 17.24 17.50 35.38
N LEU A 125 15.98 17.75 35.06
CA LEU A 125 14.90 16.81 35.38
C LEU A 125 15.09 15.49 34.64
N THR A 126 15.06 14.38 35.39
CA THR A 126 14.94 13.05 34.77
C THR A 126 13.58 12.86 34.11
N PRO A 127 13.41 11.86 33.22
CA PRO A 127 12.11 11.57 32.63
C PRO A 127 10.99 11.33 33.65
N GLU A 128 11.30 10.71 34.79
CA GLU A 128 10.36 10.46 35.91
C GLU A 128 9.98 11.78 36.60
N GLN A 129 10.98 12.57 37.01
CA GLN A 129 10.76 13.89 37.58
C GLN A 129 10.02 14.81 36.64
N PHE A 130 10.33 14.72 35.33
CA PHE A 130 9.63 15.51 34.32
C PHE A 130 8.12 15.26 34.32
N LYS A 131 7.69 14.01 34.48
CA LYS A 131 6.26 13.69 34.60
C LYS A 131 5.60 14.37 35.80
N GLU A 132 6.29 14.40 36.93
CA GLU A 132 5.81 15.09 38.13
C GLU A 132 5.77 16.61 37.92
N TYR A 133 6.81 17.19 37.33
CA TYR A 133 6.91 18.63 37.05
C TYR A 133 6.13 19.10 35.82
N ARG A 134 5.57 18.20 35.05
CA ARG A 134 4.71 18.55 33.90
C ARG A 134 3.39 19.15 34.34
N GLY A 135 2.92 18.79 35.53
CA GLY A 135 1.62 19.18 36.05
C GLY A 135 0.46 18.47 35.39
N ASP A 136 -0.73 18.83 35.78
CA ASP A 136 -1.97 18.48 35.08
C ASP A 136 -2.56 19.70 34.36
N THR A 137 -3.76 19.57 33.78
CA THR A 137 -4.44 20.67 33.08
C THR A 137 -4.70 21.89 34.00
N ASN A 138 -4.80 21.71 35.30
CA ASN A 138 -5.16 22.74 36.26
C ASN A 138 -3.97 23.25 37.11
N THR A 139 -2.86 22.49 37.13
CA THR A 139 -1.71 22.77 37.99
C THR A 139 -0.44 22.87 37.15
N PRO A 140 -0.06 24.07 36.64
CA PRO A 140 1.18 24.26 35.94
C PRO A 140 2.38 23.98 36.85
N ALA A 141 3.36 23.25 36.29
CA ALA A 141 4.59 22.94 37.02
C ALA A 141 5.79 23.65 36.40
N ARG A 142 6.64 24.22 37.28
CA ARG A 142 7.82 24.97 36.85
C ARG A 142 9.09 24.23 37.21
N SER A 143 9.95 23.95 36.22
CA SER A 143 11.28 23.40 36.49
C SER A 143 12.11 24.35 37.37
N PRO A 144 12.86 23.84 38.35
CA PRO A 144 13.79 24.64 39.15
C PRO A 144 14.85 25.36 38.32
N TRP A 145 15.17 24.82 37.14
CA TRP A 145 16.22 25.35 36.24
C TRP A 145 15.69 26.27 35.13
N ARG A 146 14.40 26.60 35.15
CA ARG A 146 13.78 27.44 34.11
C ARG A 146 14.42 28.82 33.98
N ASP A 147 14.92 29.35 35.05
CA ASP A 147 15.57 30.66 35.15
C ASP A 147 17.09 30.58 35.23
N ARG A 148 17.68 29.44 34.81
CA ARG A 148 19.14 29.27 34.71
C ARG A 148 19.70 30.39 33.83
N PRO A 149 20.83 31.03 34.25
CA PRO A 149 21.47 32.06 33.44
C PRO A 149 21.78 31.59 32.04
N ILE A 150 21.66 32.50 31.07
CA ILE A 150 21.90 32.21 29.63
C ILE A 150 23.30 31.64 29.44
N GLU A 151 24.33 32.25 30.05
CA GLU A 151 25.73 31.80 29.91
C GLU A 151 25.96 30.39 30.48
N GLU A 152 25.30 30.04 31.57
CA GLU A 152 25.36 28.70 32.14
C GLU A 152 24.67 27.67 31.25
N SER A 153 23.50 27.99 30.68
CA SER A 153 22.82 27.12 29.73
C SER A 153 23.61 26.93 28.44
N LEU A 154 24.28 27.97 27.93
CA LEU A 154 25.17 27.88 26.76
C LEU A 154 26.37 26.99 27.04
N ASP A 155 27.03 27.15 28.23
CA ASP A 155 28.17 26.30 28.63
C ASP A 155 27.75 24.84 28.72
N LEU A 156 26.68 24.55 29.43
CA LEU A 156 26.16 23.20 29.59
C LEU A 156 25.75 22.56 28.23
N PHE A 157 25.09 23.32 27.37
CA PHE A 157 24.68 22.78 26.06
C PHE A 157 25.86 22.45 25.15
N ARG A 158 26.92 23.27 25.16
CA ARG A 158 28.19 22.96 24.46
C ARG A 158 28.85 21.71 25.02
N ARG A 159 28.87 21.55 26.33
CA ARG A 159 29.42 20.37 27.02
C ARG A 159 28.56 19.12 26.79
N MET A 160 27.23 19.26 26.68
CA MET A 160 26.36 18.16 26.23
C MET A 160 26.79 17.66 24.84
N ARG A 161 27.04 18.57 23.90
CA ARG A 161 27.55 18.22 22.55
C ARG A 161 28.93 17.59 22.60
N ALA A 162 29.78 18.03 23.51
CA ALA A 162 31.15 17.48 23.70
C ALA A 162 31.15 16.07 24.33
N GLY A 163 30.00 15.55 24.75
CA GLY A 163 29.88 14.22 25.34
C GLY A 163 30.35 14.12 26.79
N GLU A 164 30.34 15.22 27.54
CA GLU A 164 30.82 15.24 28.93
C GLU A 164 29.81 14.65 29.93
N PHE A 165 28.56 14.40 29.53
CA PHE A 165 27.49 14.01 30.44
C PHE A 165 26.83 12.69 30.01
N PRO A 166 26.41 11.84 30.93
CA PRO A 166 25.69 10.62 30.63
C PRO A 166 24.27 10.91 30.11
N GLU A 167 23.67 9.90 29.44
CA GLU A 167 22.26 9.94 29.04
C GLU A 167 21.35 10.26 30.23
N GLY A 168 20.30 11.05 29.99
CA GLY A 168 19.31 11.42 30.98
C GLY A 168 19.77 12.51 32.00
N LYS A 169 21.04 12.92 31.97
CA LYS A 169 21.54 13.96 32.90
C LYS A 169 20.97 15.35 32.59
N TYR A 170 20.96 15.72 31.31
CA TYR A 170 20.50 17.02 30.83
C TYR A 170 19.62 16.89 29.60
N THR A 171 18.68 17.84 29.50
CA THR A 171 17.90 18.11 28.28
C THR A 171 17.89 19.61 28.02
N LEU A 172 17.80 20.00 26.74
CA LEU A 172 17.46 21.38 26.40
C LEU A 172 15.95 21.49 26.29
N ARG A 173 15.36 22.50 26.94
CA ARG A 173 13.92 22.77 26.93
C ARG A 173 13.64 24.16 26.40
N ALA A 174 12.56 24.31 25.64
CA ALA A 174 12.03 25.62 25.30
C ALA A 174 11.44 26.30 26.55
N LYS A 175 11.46 27.63 26.55
CA LYS A 175 10.85 28.47 27.58
C LYS A 175 9.63 29.16 26.94
N ILE A 176 8.45 28.57 27.14
CA ILE A 176 7.23 29.04 26.46
C ILE A 176 6.17 29.43 27.52
N ASP A 177 5.09 28.66 27.64
CA ASP A 177 3.95 28.95 28.49
C ASP A 177 3.57 27.74 29.33
N LEU A 178 3.83 27.82 30.64
CA LEU A 178 3.51 26.74 31.59
C LEU A 178 2.01 26.60 31.84
N GLU A 179 1.21 27.63 31.58
CA GLU A 179 -0.24 27.64 31.81
C GLU A 179 -1.04 27.21 30.56
N SER A 180 -0.36 26.94 29.44
CA SER A 180 -1.02 26.50 28.22
C SER A 180 -1.88 25.25 28.42
N GLY A 181 -3.08 25.23 27.90
CA GLY A 181 -3.91 24.02 27.81
C GLY A 181 -3.28 22.91 26.96
N ASN A 182 -2.38 23.28 26.04
CA ASN A 182 -1.63 22.37 25.20
C ASN A 182 -0.30 21.98 25.87
N PHE A 183 -0.16 20.72 26.23
CA PHE A 183 1.06 20.22 26.89
C PHE A 183 2.33 20.35 26.04
N ASN A 184 2.20 20.37 24.70
CA ASN A 184 3.34 20.57 23.81
C ASN A 184 3.94 21.99 23.91
N MET A 185 3.20 22.94 24.51
CA MET A 185 3.64 24.32 24.75
C MET A 185 4.18 24.56 26.16
N ARG A 186 4.13 23.55 27.06
CA ARG A 186 4.61 23.67 28.44
C ARG A 186 6.09 23.31 28.54
N ASP A 187 6.96 24.19 28.08
CA ASP A 187 8.41 24.03 28.07
C ASP A 187 8.85 22.65 27.54
N PRO A 188 8.57 22.32 26.27
CA PRO A 188 8.90 21.03 25.70
C PRO A 188 10.40 20.79 25.59
N VAL A 189 10.82 19.53 25.58
CA VAL A 189 12.20 19.13 25.32
C VAL A 189 12.52 19.37 23.83
N LEU A 190 13.64 20.05 23.57
CA LEU A 190 14.17 20.31 22.23
C LEU A 190 15.33 19.40 21.86
N TYR A 191 16.22 19.07 22.84
CA TYR A 191 17.38 18.18 22.69
C TYR A 191 17.51 17.23 23.86
N ARG A 192 18.01 16.02 23.55
CA ARG A 192 18.36 14.97 24.54
C ARG A 192 19.73 14.38 24.26
N ILE A 193 20.38 13.84 25.30
CA ILE A 193 21.65 13.11 25.18
C ILE A 193 21.34 11.65 24.86
N ARG A 194 21.97 11.11 23.80
CA ARG A 194 21.88 9.71 23.41
C ARG A 194 23.22 9.24 22.84
N TYR A 195 23.76 8.14 23.36
CA TYR A 195 25.00 7.52 22.88
C TYR A 195 24.67 6.31 21.99
N ILE A 196 24.16 6.58 20.82
CA ILE A 196 23.82 5.59 19.80
C ILE A 196 24.52 5.97 18.49
N GLU A 197 25.10 4.99 17.81
CA GLU A 197 25.65 5.18 16.47
C GLU A 197 24.52 5.46 15.48
N HIS A 198 24.65 6.58 14.78
CA HIS A 198 23.68 6.97 13.74
C HIS A 198 24.10 6.35 12.40
N HIS A 199 23.15 5.81 11.64
CA HIS A 199 23.41 5.09 10.38
C HIS A 199 24.20 5.90 9.35
N ARG A 200 24.11 7.23 9.34
CA ARG A 200 24.86 8.14 8.44
C ARG A 200 25.91 8.98 9.13
N GLN A 201 25.65 9.47 10.32
CA GLN A 201 26.54 10.38 11.07
C GLN A 201 27.53 9.64 11.97
N GLY A 202 27.37 8.31 12.13
CA GLY A 202 28.21 7.51 13.01
C GLY A 202 28.14 8.01 14.46
N THR A 203 29.30 8.19 15.10
CA THR A 203 29.42 8.67 16.49
C THR A 203 29.71 10.17 16.60
N LYS A 204 29.52 10.94 15.51
CA LYS A 204 29.78 12.40 15.51
C LYS A 204 28.89 13.16 16.49
N TRP A 205 27.69 12.68 16.73
CA TRP A 205 26.70 13.30 17.60
C TRP A 205 26.40 12.42 18.80
N CYS A 206 26.21 13.05 19.97
CA CYS A 206 25.72 12.43 21.20
C CYS A 206 24.54 13.21 21.80
N ILE A 207 24.10 14.27 21.12
CA ILE A 207 22.84 14.98 21.41
C ILE A 207 22.00 15.00 20.12
N TYR A 208 20.71 14.81 20.26
CA TYR A 208 19.79 14.71 19.13
C TYR A 208 18.60 15.62 19.34
N PRO A 209 18.17 16.36 18.30
CA PRO A 209 16.98 17.19 18.39
C PRO A 209 15.73 16.31 18.51
N MET A 210 14.70 16.85 19.14
CA MET A 210 13.38 16.26 19.10
C MET A 210 12.69 16.63 17.79
N TYR A 211 11.78 15.77 17.32
CA TYR A 211 11.02 15.95 16.08
C TYR A 211 10.42 17.37 15.96
N ASP A 212 9.72 17.82 17.01
CA ASP A 212 9.03 19.11 17.01
C ASP A 212 9.95 20.33 16.91
N PHE A 213 11.25 20.15 17.14
CA PHE A 213 12.24 21.19 16.95
C PHE A 213 12.94 21.11 15.59
N ALA A 214 13.40 19.92 15.19
CA ALA A 214 14.13 19.72 13.94
C ALA A 214 13.24 19.92 12.70
N HIS A 215 12.05 19.36 12.71
CA HIS A 215 11.17 19.29 11.54
C HIS A 215 10.77 20.67 10.99
N PRO A 216 10.30 21.65 11.79
CA PRO A 216 10.00 22.99 11.31
C PRO A 216 11.23 23.73 10.76
N ILE A 217 12.41 23.52 11.34
CA ILE A 217 13.67 24.10 10.88
C ILE A 217 14.05 23.55 9.51
N GLN A 218 14.01 22.23 9.37
CA GLN A 218 14.33 21.54 8.12
C GLN A 218 13.36 21.92 7.00
N ASP A 219 12.06 22.01 7.28
CA ASP A 219 11.08 22.52 6.34
C ASP A 219 11.42 23.93 5.88
N ALA A 220 11.81 24.80 6.81
CA ALA A 220 12.19 26.18 6.50
C ALA A 220 13.48 26.29 5.68
N LEU A 221 14.49 25.45 5.97
CA LEU A 221 15.76 25.38 5.26
C LEU A 221 15.59 24.89 3.82
N GLU A 222 14.69 23.93 3.60
CA GLU A 222 14.36 23.40 2.28
C GLU A 222 13.42 24.31 1.48
N GLY A 223 12.91 25.39 2.07
CA GLY A 223 11.99 26.32 1.41
C GLY A 223 10.59 25.73 1.20
N ILE A 224 10.18 24.77 2.04
CA ILE A 224 8.82 24.22 2.03
C ILE A 224 7.82 25.36 2.27
N THR A 225 6.78 25.43 1.44
CA THR A 225 5.67 26.37 1.64
C THR A 225 4.57 25.75 2.49
N HIS A 226 4.15 24.54 2.14
CA HIS A 226 3.07 23.84 2.81
C HIS A 226 3.58 22.50 3.37
N SER A 227 3.63 22.42 4.69
CA SER A 227 4.01 21.26 5.48
C SER A 227 2.76 20.43 5.77
N LEU A 228 2.47 19.46 4.89
CA LEU A 228 1.30 18.60 5.03
C LEU A 228 1.62 17.42 5.94
N CYS A 229 0.76 17.13 6.92
CA CYS A 229 1.00 16.06 7.88
C CYS A 229 -0.30 15.43 8.41
N SER A 230 -0.17 14.34 9.16
CA SER A 230 -1.35 13.69 9.74
C SER A 230 -1.93 14.45 10.92
N LEU A 231 -3.23 14.27 11.16
CA LEU A 231 -4.03 15.00 12.18
C LEU A 231 -3.49 14.86 13.60
N GLU A 232 -2.72 13.82 13.91
CA GLU A 232 -2.06 13.66 15.21
C GLU A 232 -1.10 14.80 15.57
N TYR A 233 -0.62 15.55 14.57
CA TYR A 233 0.25 16.71 14.76
C TYR A 233 -0.51 18.04 14.91
N GLU A 234 -1.83 18.04 14.96
CA GLU A 234 -2.62 19.26 15.12
C GLU A 234 -2.27 19.99 16.42
N ASP A 235 -2.13 19.24 17.52
CA ASP A 235 -1.70 19.80 18.81
C ASP A 235 -0.21 20.18 18.85
N HIS A 236 0.59 19.70 17.91
CA HIS A 236 2.01 20.05 17.75
C HIS A 236 2.22 21.32 16.91
N ARG A 237 1.26 21.72 16.07
CA ARG A 237 1.36 22.90 15.20
C ARG A 237 1.69 24.20 15.95
N PRO A 238 1.13 24.51 17.14
CA PRO A 238 1.55 25.70 17.89
C PRO A 238 3.04 25.74 18.23
N LEU A 239 3.65 24.57 18.51
CA LEU A 239 5.09 24.47 18.74
C LEU A 239 5.88 24.64 17.44
N TYR A 240 5.41 24.04 16.34
CA TYR A 240 5.97 24.25 15.00
C TYR A 240 6.04 25.74 14.66
N ASP A 241 4.92 26.45 14.81
CA ASP A 241 4.83 27.89 14.54
C ASP A 241 5.71 28.69 15.50
N TRP A 242 5.79 28.29 16.76
CA TRP A 242 6.66 28.94 17.74
C TRP A 242 8.13 28.82 17.34
N VAL A 243 8.60 27.65 16.90
CA VAL A 243 9.99 27.43 16.47
C VAL A 243 10.33 28.35 15.30
N VAL A 244 9.59 28.28 14.17
CA VAL A 244 9.90 29.08 12.98
C VAL A 244 9.77 30.59 13.19
N ASN A 245 9.04 31.03 14.21
CA ASN A 245 8.91 32.44 14.57
C ASN A 245 10.01 32.96 15.52
N ASN A 246 10.72 32.05 16.20
CA ASN A 246 11.72 32.44 17.20
C ASN A 246 13.17 32.16 16.78
N VAL A 247 13.39 31.45 15.68
CA VAL A 247 14.73 31.24 15.08
C VAL A 247 14.86 31.98 13.74
N SER A 248 16.10 32.28 13.35
CA SER A 248 16.40 33.06 12.13
C SER A 248 16.39 32.21 10.85
N VAL A 249 15.35 31.39 10.66
CA VAL A 249 15.19 30.54 9.46
C VAL A 249 14.82 31.36 8.23
N PRO A 250 15.21 30.90 7.00
CA PRO A 250 15.02 31.66 5.77
C PRO A 250 13.56 31.72 5.30
N SER A 251 12.69 30.83 5.74
CA SER A 251 11.29 30.78 5.37
C SER A 251 10.40 30.40 6.56
N LYS A 252 9.09 30.58 6.41
CA LYS A 252 8.10 30.23 7.44
C LYS A 252 7.01 29.36 6.80
N PRO A 253 7.20 28.05 6.75
CA PRO A 253 6.23 27.10 6.22
C PRO A 253 4.88 27.18 6.93
N ARG A 254 3.81 26.74 6.27
CA ARG A 254 2.48 26.56 6.88
C ARG A 254 2.20 25.07 7.07
N GLN A 255 2.03 24.64 8.32
CA GLN A 255 1.60 23.29 8.61
C GLN A 255 0.08 23.15 8.44
N ILE A 256 -0.35 22.07 7.76
CA ILE A 256 -1.75 21.73 7.52
C ILE A 256 -1.93 20.23 7.77
N GLU A 257 -2.91 19.87 8.59
CA GLU A 257 -3.14 18.48 8.98
C GLU A 257 -4.34 17.89 8.26
N PHE A 258 -4.24 16.58 7.97
CA PHE A 258 -5.31 15.76 7.39
C PHE A 258 -5.44 14.43 8.12
N SER A 259 -6.64 13.81 8.04
CA SER A 259 -6.90 12.52 8.70
C SER A 259 -6.12 11.38 8.03
N ARG A 260 -5.60 10.47 8.85
CA ARG A 260 -4.99 9.22 8.37
C ARG A 260 -6.01 8.34 7.63
N LEU A 261 -5.51 7.45 6.78
CA LEU A 261 -6.31 6.37 6.24
C LEU A 261 -6.54 5.30 7.33
N GLY A 262 -7.80 5.07 7.67
CA GLY A 262 -8.24 3.84 8.32
C GLY A 262 -8.80 2.88 7.27
N ILE A 263 -8.46 1.61 7.36
CA ILE A 263 -8.99 0.56 6.50
C ILE A 263 -9.28 -0.67 7.34
N ASN A 264 -10.45 -1.29 7.14
CA ASN A 264 -10.85 -2.47 7.92
C ASN A 264 -10.09 -3.75 7.50
N TYR A 265 -10.23 -4.82 8.26
CA TYR A 265 -9.54 -6.12 8.07
C TYR A 265 -8.01 -6.01 7.97
N THR A 266 -7.41 -4.92 8.47
CA THR A 266 -6.00 -4.60 8.24
C THR A 266 -5.35 -4.06 9.52
N VAL A 267 -4.11 -4.47 9.76
CA VAL A 267 -3.23 -3.89 10.78
C VAL A 267 -2.21 -2.98 10.09
N MET A 268 -2.08 -1.74 10.56
CA MET A 268 -1.13 -0.77 10.00
C MET A 268 -0.04 -0.35 10.98
N SER A 269 -0.07 -0.83 12.22
CA SER A 269 0.99 -0.59 13.20
C SER A 269 2.29 -1.28 12.79
N LYS A 270 3.36 -0.51 12.49
CA LYS A 270 4.68 -1.06 12.12
C LYS A 270 5.20 -2.11 13.11
N ARG A 271 5.01 -1.90 14.41
CA ARG A 271 5.41 -2.87 15.44
C ARG A 271 4.67 -4.21 15.32
N LYS A 272 3.36 -4.15 15.03
CA LYS A 272 2.54 -5.35 14.88
C LYS A 272 2.88 -6.08 13.57
N LEU A 273 3.08 -5.34 12.47
CA LEU A 273 3.49 -5.92 11.17
C LEU A 273 4.87 -6.59 11.27
N ARG A 274 5.83 -5.96 11.96
CA ARG A 274 7.15 -6.54 12.21
C ARG A 274 7.05 -7.87 12.95
N ARG A 275 6.19 -7.95 13.97
CA ARG A 275 5.96 -9.19 14.71
C ARG A 275 5.47 -10.33 13.81
N LEU A 276 4.57 -10.04 12.85
CA LEU A 276 4.09 -11.07 11.90
C LEU A 276 5.24 -11.65 11.06
N VAL A 277 6.20 -10.82 10.67
CA VAL A 277 7.39 -11.23 9.91
C VAL A 277 8.38 -11.98 10.78
N GLU A 278 8.74 -11.44 11.96
CA GLU A 278 9.73 -12.02 12.87
C GLU A 278 9.29 -13.37 13.45
N GLU A 279 8.00 -13.56 13.72
CA GLU A 279 7.42 -14.82 14.19
C GLU A 279 7.13 -15.82 13.04
N GLY A 280 7.40 -15.45 11.78
CA GLY A 280 7.19 -16.32 10.62
C GLY A 280 5.72 -16.61 10.30
N ILE A 281 4.80 -15.76 10.75
CA ILE A 281 3.35 -15.88 10.49
C ILE A 281 3.04 -15.56 9.03
N VAL A 282 3.81 -14.64 8.45
CA VAL A 282 3.82 -14.32 7.02
C VAL A 282 5.21 -14.59 6.44
N SER A 283 5.32 -14.75 5.13
CA SER A 283 6.57 -15.11 4.44
C SER A 283 7.62 -13.99 4.40
N GLY A 284 7.23 -12.76 4.71
CA GLY A 284 8.08 -11.58 4.73
C GLY A 284 7.28 -10.30 4.60
N TRP A 285 7.96 -9.17 4.48
CA TRP A 285 7.34 -7.86 4.28
C TRP A 285 6.59 -7.74 2.94
N ASP A 286 6.99 -8.55 1.97
CA ASP A 286 6.39 -8.65 0.63
C ASP A 286 5.34 -9.78 0.52
N ASP A 287 4.92 -10.40 1.62
CA ASP A 287 3.83 -11.38 1.61
C ASP A 287 2.56 -10.71 1.06
N PRO A 288 1.94 -11.24 -0.02
CA PRO A 288 0.79 -10.63 -0.68
C PRO A 288 -0.44 -10.37 0.20
N ARG A 289 -0.46 -10.87 1.44
CA ARG A 289 -1.51 -10.61 2.44
C ARG A 289 -1.21 -9.39 3.32
N MET A 290 0.02 -8.88 3.26
CA MET A 290 0.46 -7.70 4.02
C MET A 290 -0.05 -6.41 3.37
N PRO A 291 -0.27 -5.33 4.15
CA PRO A 291 -0.69 -4.03 3.62
C PRO A 291 0.47 -3.17 3.10
N THR A 292 1.70 -3.69 3.08
CA THR A 292 2.88 -2.99 2.58
C THR A 292 2.79 -2.78 1.06
N LEU A 293 3.41 -1.71 0.55
CA LEU A 293 3.39 -1.43 -0.89
C LEU A 293 4.09 -2.51 -1.71
N CYS A 294 5.22 -3.02 -1.24
CA CYS A 294 5.91 -4.13 -1.87
C CYS A 294 5.03 -5.40 -1.93
N ALA A 295 4.22 -5.67 -0.90
CA ALA A 295 3.28 -6.78 -0.87
C ALA A 295 2.11 -6.58 -1.84
N LEU A 296 1.52 -5.39 -1.86
CA LEU A 296 0.44 -5.05 -2.79
C LEU A 296 0.93 -5.14 -4.24
N ARG A 297 2.13 -4.63 -4.55
CA ARG A 297 2.78 -4.76 -5.86
C ARG A 297 2.97 -6.22 -6.25
N ARG A 298 3.50 -7.06 -5.35
CA ARG A 298 3.68 -8.49 -5.57
C ARG A 298 2.35 -9.22 -5.77
N ARG A 299 1.30 -8.81 -5.08
CA ARG A 299 -0.06 -9.36 -5.26
C ARG A 299 -0.66 -8.99 -6.61
N GLY A 300 -0.20 -7.92 -7.26
CA GLY A 300 -0.67 -7.46 -8.56
C GLY A 300 -1.50 -6.18 -8.53
N TYR A 301 -1.43 -5.41 -7.45
CA TYR A 301 -1.95 -4.05 -7.45
C TYR A 301 -1.15 -3.16 -8.39
N THR A 302 -1.84 -2.22 -9.02
CA THR A 302 -1.25 -1.27 -9.95
C THR A 302 -1.12 0.12 -9.30
N PRO A 303 -0.14 0.93 -9.71
CA PRO A 303 -0.05 2.32 -9.27
C PRO A 303 -1.34 3.10 -9.51
N THR A 304 -1.96 2.92 -10.69
CA THR A 304 -3.23 3.56 -11.07
C THR A 304 -4.35 3.22 -10.10
N SER A 305 -4.51 1.93 -9.75
CA SER A 305 -5.57 1.50 -8.83
C SER A 305 -5.42 2.11 -7.44
N ILE A 306 -4.18 2.22 -6.93
CA ILE A 306 -3.90 2.81 -5.62
C ILE A 306 -4.11 4.33 -5.64
N ARG A 307 -3.65 5.02 -6.69
CA ARG A 307 -3.89 6.46 -6.85
C ARG A 307 -5.39 6.76 -6.97
N ASN A 308 -6.13 6.02 -7.78
CA ASN A 308 -7.58 6.15 -7.88
C ASN A 308 -8.30 5.90 -6.55
N PHE A 309 -7.85 4.90 -5.79
CA PHE A 309 -8.38 4.64 -4.45
C PHE A 309 -8.17 5.85 -3.54
N THR A 310 -6.96 6.39 -3.47
CA THR A 310 -6.64 7.53 -2.60
C THR A 310 -7.38 8.80 -3.01
N ASP A 311 -7.52 9.07 -4.31
CA ASP A 311 -8.27 10.22 -4.83
C ASP A 311 -9.76 10.13 -4.49
N ARG A 312 -10.35 8.93 -4.61
CA ARG A 312 -11.79 8.72 -4.37
C ARG A 312 -12.17 8.73 -2.89
N ILE A 313 -11.28 8.33 -1.98
CA ILE A 313 -11.52 8.49 -0.53
C ILE A 313 -11.40 9.95 -0.09
N GLY A 314 -10.69 10.77 -0.86
CA GLY A 314 -10.56 12.21 -0.64
C GLY A 314 -9.75 12.61 0.58
N VAL A 315 -9.72 13.92 0.83
CA VAL A 315 -8.97 14.55 1.93
C VAL A 315 -9.94 15.15 2.93
N SER A 316 -9.83 14.75 4.19
CA SER A 316 -10.71 15.19 5.29
C SER A 316 -9.91 15.39 6.57
N LYS A 317 -10.42 16.20 7.48
CA LYS A 317 -9.96 16.27 8.88
C LYS A 317 -10.70 15.29 9.80
N VAL A 318 -11.77 14.66 9.32
CA VAL A 318 -12.54 13.68 10.11
C VAL A 318 -11.96 12.29 9.88
N PRO A 319 -11.51 11.59 10.93
CA PRO A 319 -11.09 10.20 10.81
C PRO A 319 -12.23 9.32 10.30
N SER A 320 -11.94 8.44 9.37
CA SER A 320 -12.89 7.47 8.83
C SER A 320 -12.20 6.16 8.50
N THR A 321 -12.93 5.05 8.62
CA THR A 321 -12.47 3.74 8.18
C THR A 321 -13.10 3.42 6.83
N VAL A 322 -12.26 3.09 5.85
CA VAL A 322 -12.65 2.69 4.51
C VAL A 322 -12.75 1.17 4.46
N ASP A 323 -13.74 0.66 3.73
CA ASP A 323 -13.88 -0.77 3.49
C ASP A 323 -12.77 -1.29 2.57
N TYR A 324 -12.09 -2.38 2.94
CA TYR A 324 -11.04 -3.00 2.13
C TYR A 324 -11.54 -3.40 0.74
N SER A 325 -12.81 -3.80 0.64
CA SER A 325 -13.43 -4.12 -0.65
C SER A 325 -13.44 -2.94 -1.64
N PHE A 326 -13.35 -1.69 -1.16
CA PHE A 326 -13.23 -0.52 -2.02
C PHE A 326 -11.85 -0.42 -2.69
N LEU A 327 -10.78 -0.79 -1.98
CA LEU A 327 -9.44 -0.90 -2.56
C LEU A 327 -9.42 -1.98 -3.66
N GLU A 328 -10.04 -3.14 -3.40
CA GLU A 328 -10.20 -4.21 -4.39
C GLU A 328 -11.07 -3.78 -5.59
N HIS A 329 -12.12 -2.98 -5.35
CA HIS A 329 -12.96 -2.44 -6.40
C HIS A 329 -12.15 -1.54 -7.36
N CYS A 330 -11.31 -0.64 -6.84
CA CYS A 330 -10.44 0.22 -7.66
C CYS A 330 -9.46 -0.60 -8.50
N LEU A 331 -8.90 -1.67 -7.93
CA LEU A 331 -8.03 -2.58 -8.67
C LEU A 331 -8.80 -3.32 -9.78
N ARG A 332 -10.01 -3.77 -9.48
CA ARG A 332 -10.85 -4.50 -10.44
C ARG A 332 -11.26 -3.62 -11.61
N GLU A 333 -11.58 -2.36 -11.37
CA GLU A 333 -11.87 -1.38 -12.44
C GLU A 333 -10.66 -1.20 -13.35
N ASP A 334 -9.47 -0.94 -12.80
CA ASP A 334 -8.25 -0.74 -13.58
C ASP A 334 -7.88 -1.98 -14.41
N LEU A 335 -7.86 -3.17 -13.80
CA LEU A 335 -7.53 -4.41 -14.49
C LEU A 335 -8.60 -4.82 -15.52
N ASN A 336 -9.87 -4.45 -15.31
CA ASN A 336 -10.93 -4.72 -16.28
C ASN A 336 -10.69 -4.02 -17.62
N ASP A 337 -10.07 -2.87 -17.61
CA ASP A 337 -9.81 -2.10 -18.83
C ASP A 337 -8.55 -2.60 -19.57
N HIS A 338 -7.53 -3.06 -18.83
CA HIS A 338 -6.21 -3.30 -19.40
C HIS A 338 -5.77 -4.78 -19.43
N ALA A 339 -6.30 -5.65 -18.54
CA ALA A 339 -5.83 -7.03 -18.45
C ALA A 339 -6.30 -7.88 -19.62
N GLN A 340 -5.39 -8.61 -20.26
CA GLN A 340 -5.72 -9.62 -21.26
C GLN A 340 -6.53 -10.75 -20.61
N ARG A 341 -7.63 -11.18 -21.30
CA ARG A 341 -8.44 -12.33 -20.87
C ARG A 341 -7.80 -13.61 -21.39
N VAL A 342 -7.52 -14.53 -20.48
CA VAL A 342 -6.96 -15.84 -20.80
C VAL A 342 -7.78 -16.94 -20.13
N MET A 343 -7.69 -18.15 -20.68
CA MET A 343 -8.30 -19.33 -20.08
C MET A 343 -7.28 -20.03 -19.19
N ALA A 344 -7.68 -20.26 -17.94
CA ALA A 344 -6.91 -21.00 -16.94
C ALA A 344 -7.87 -21.85 -16.12
N VAL A 345 -7.52 -23.10 -15.91
CA VAL A 345 -8.30 -24.09 -15.16
C VAL A 345 -7.59 -24.33 -13.85
N LEU A 346 -8.22 -23.96 -12.75
CA LEU A 346 -7.64 -24.02 -11.41
C LEU A 346 -7.82 -25.41 -10.78
N HIS A 347 -8.98 -26.02 -10.98
CA HIS A 347 -9.30 -27.36 -10.50
C HIS A 347 -9.59 -28.27 -11.69
N PRO A 348 -8.55 -28.76 -12.39
CA PRO A 348 -8.69 -29.43 -13.67
C PRO A 348 -9.34 -30.82 -13.56
N VAL A 349 -10.35 -31.04 -14.38
CA VAL A 349 -10.86 -32.37 -14.73
C VAL A 349 -10.78 -32.53 -16.25
N LYS A 350 -10.43 -33.74 -16.72
CA LYS A 350 -10.27 -34.01 -18.14
C LYS A 350 -11.64 -34.11 -18.84
N LEU A 351 -11.80 -33.36 -19.95
CA LEU A 351 -12.93 -33.48 -20.85
C LEU A 351 -12.48 -34.13 -22.14
N ILE A 352 -13.12 -35.22 -22.55
CA ILE A 352 -12.84 -35.96 -23.78
C ILE A 352 -14.00 -35.76 -24.76
N ILE A 353 -13.70 -35.19 -25.92
CA ILE A 353 -14.67 -34.99 -27.01
C ILE A 353 -14.68 -36.27 -27.86
N THR A 354 -15.62 -37.15 -27.59
CA THR A 354 -15.60 -38.52 -28.11
C THR A 354 -15.73 -38.64 -29.63
N ASN A 355 -16.42 -37.72 -30.30
CA ASN A 355 -16.59 -37.67 -31.76
C ASN A 355 -15.60 -36.71 -32.45
N TYR A 356 -14.61 -36.13 -31.72
CA TYR A 356 -13.52 -35.38 -32.37
C TYR A 356 -12.43 -36.36 -32.84
N PRO A 357 -11.87 -36.20 -34.05
CA PRO A 357 -10.90 -37.16 -34.61
C PRO A 357 -9.63 -37.28 -33.77
N GLU A 358 -9.16 -38.50 -33.55
CA GLU A 358 -7.92 -38.76 -32.82
C GLU A 358 -6.71 -38.20 -33.57
N GLY A 359 -5.77 -37.57 -32.79
CA GLY A 359 -4.54 -36.98 -33.32
C GLY A 359 -4.74 -35.73 -34.19
N GLN A 360 -5.96 -35.23 -34.29
CA GLN A 360 -6.24 -33.96 -34.95
C GLN A 360 -6.22 -32.82 -33.92
N SER A 361 -5.64 -31.70 -34.33
CA SER A 361 -5.74 -30.41 -33.61
C SER A 361 -6.02 -29.28 -34.60
N GLU A 362 -6.61 -28.22 -34.09
CA GLU A 362 -6.87 -27.00 -34.84
C GLU A 362 -6.68 -25.77 -33.95
N THR A 363 -6.73 -24.57 -34.53
CA THR A 363 -6.76 -23.34 -33.74
C THR A 363 -8.14 -22.68 -33.81
N VAL A 364 -8.58 -22.09 -32.72
CA VAL A 364 -9.78 -21.28 -32.63
C VAL A 364 -9.43 -19.87 -32.17
N GLU A 365 -10.19 -18.88 -32.63
CA GLU A 365 -9.97 -17.48 -32.26
C GLU A 365 -10.70 -17.14 -30.96
N VAL A 366 -9.98 -16.49 -30.02
CA VAL A 366 -10.52 -15.99 -28.76
C VAL A 366 -10.14 -14.54 -28.59
N GLU A 367 -11.09 -13.70 -28.22
CA GLU A 367 -10.89 -12.28 -27.96
C GLU A 367 -9.92 -12.07 -26.78
N ASN A 368 -8.97 -11.14 -26.93
CA ASN A 368 -8.01 -10.78 -25.90
C ASN A 368 -8.66 -9.91 -24.81
N ASN A 369 -9.49 -8.96 -25.19
CA ASN A 369 -10.26 -8.13 -24.27
C ASN A 369 -11.55 -7.64 -24.95
N PRO A 370 -12.74 -8.09 -24.53
CA PRO A 370 -14.00 -7.65 -25.15
C PRO A 370 -14.33 -6.16 -24.90
N ASN A 371 -13.66 -5.52 -23.95
CA ASN A 371 -13.84 -4.08 -23.65
C ASN A 371 -12.91 -3.20 -24.50
N ASP A 372 -11.89 -3.79 -25.13
CA ASP A 372 -10.94 -3.10 -25.98
C ASP A 372 -10.88 -3.76 -27.37
N PRO A 373 -11.58 -3.21 -28.38
CA PRO A 373 -11.56 -3.75 -29.73
C PRO A 373 -10.17 -3.76 -30.38
N GLU A 374 -9.24 -2.91 -29.93
CA GLU A 374 -7.88 -2.84 -30.44
C GLU A 374 -6.99 -3.95 -29.87
N ALA A 375 -7.38 -4.58 -28.76
CA ALA A 375 -6.68 -5.74 -28.21
C ALA A 375 -6.70 -6.96 -29.13
N GLY A 376 -7.62 -7.03 -30.08
CA GLY A 376 -7.70 -8.06 -31.08
C GLY A 376 -8.06 -9.46 -30.54
N VAL A 377 -7.68 -10.47 -31.31
CA VAL A 377 -7.92 -11.89 -31.04
C VAL A 377 -6.60 -12.64 -30.98
N ARG A 378 -6.61 -13.82 -30.37
CA ARG A 378 -5.51 -14.79 -30.40
C ARG A 378 -6.00 -16.15 -30.87
N GLU A 379 -5.08 -16.94 -31.40
CA GLU A 379 -5.31 -18.34 -31.73
C GLU A 379 -5.03 -19.22 -30.50
N VAL A 380 -5.98 -20.09 -30.18
CA VAL A 380 -5.87 -21.06 -29.07
C VAL A 380 -6.01 -22.47 -29.67
N SER A 381 -5.10 -23.35 -29.29
CA SER A 381 -5.13 -24.77 -29.73
C SER A 381 -6.35 -25.48 -29.15
N PHE A 382 -6.98 -26.32 -29.99
CA PHE A 382 -8.11 -27.17 -29.63
C PHE A 382 -7.85 -28.58 -30.14
N SER A 383 -7.99 -29.57 -29.25
CA SER A 383 -7.84 -30.99 -29.59
C SER A 383 -8.96 -31.82 -28.97
N ARG A 384 -8.85 -33.14 -29.07
CA ARG A 384 -9.83 -34.08 -28.53
C ARG A 384 -9.91 -34.04 -27.00
N GLU A 385 -8.79 -33.81 -26.31
CA GLU A 385 -8.68 -33.78 -24.86
C GLU A 385 -8.49 -32.37 -24.37
N LEU A 386 -9.32 -31.94 -23.43
CA LEU A 386 -9.32 -30.61 -22.84
C LEU A 386 -9.30 -30.72 -21.32
N TRP A 387 -8.85 -29.66 -20.66
CA TRP A 387 -9.07 -29.45 -19.22
C TRP A 387 -10.20 -28.45 -19.01
N ILE A 388 -11.12 -28.76 -18.11
CA ILE A 388 -12.20 -27.86 -17.65
C ILE A 388 -12.20 -27.80 -16.13
N GLU A 389 -12.89 -26.80 -15.55
CA GLU A 389 -13.09 -26.76 -14.11
C GLU A 389 -13.95 -27.93 -13.63
N ALA A 390 -13.53 -28.58 -12.54
CA ALA A 390 -14.30 -29.65 -11.90
C ALA A 390 -15.72 -29.22 -11.57
N GLU A 391 -15.92 -27.94 -11.16
CA GLU A 391 -17.23 -27.39 -10.85
C GLU A 391 -18.14 -27.20 -12.09
N ASP A 392 -17.60 -27.27 -13.31
CA ASP A 392 -18.37 -27.18 -14.54
C ASP A 392 -19.07 -28.49 -14.91
N PHE A 393 -18.85 -29.56 -14.15
CA PHE A 393 -19.53 -30.83 -14.31
C PHE A 393 -20.18 -31.32 -13.00
N LEU A 394 -21.37 -31.91 -13.11
CA LEU A 394 -22.02 -32.65 -12.03
C LEU A 394 -22.53 -33.99 -12.57
N PRO A 395 -22.26 -35.15 -11.90
CA PRO A 395 -22.79 -36.43 -12.32
C PRO A 395 -24.32 -36.54 -12.18
N ALA A 396 -24.90 -35.79 -11.23
CA ALA A 396 -26.35 -35.65 -11.04
C ALA A 396 -26.71 -34.17 -10.95
N PRO A 397 -27.60 -33.66 -11.81
CA PRO A 397 -27.91 -32.24 -11.87
C PRO A 397 -28.73 -31.77 -10.65
N VAL A 398 -28.43 -30.56 -10.18
CA VAL A 398 -29.24 -29.84 -9.20
C VAL A 398 -30.16 -28.83 -9.90
N PRO A 399 -31.27 -28.40 -9.31
CA PRO A 399 -32.17 -27.42 -9.90
C PRO A 399 -31.43 -26.14 -10.34
N LYS A 400 -31.71 -25.68 -11.58
CA LYS A 400 -31.11 -24.50 -12.20
C LYS A 400 -29.62 -24.62 -12.59
N TYR A 401 -29.00 -25.79 -12.47
CA TYR A 401 -27.65 -26.01 -12.97
C TYR A 401 -27.66 -26.03 -14.50
N LYS A 402 -26.83 -25.19 -15.12
CA LYS A 402 -26.81 -24.98 -16.60
C LYS A 402 -25.48 -25.37 -17.24
N ARG A 403 -24.64 -26.09 -16.52
CA ARG A 403 -23.33 -26.56 -17.01
C ARG A 403 -23.45 -28.03 -17.40
N LEU A 404 -22.33 -28.75 -17.49
CA LEU A 404 -22.29 -30.12 -18.00
C LEU A 404 -22.85 -31.14 -16.99
N TYR A 405 -23.72 -32.03 -17.47
CA TYR A 405 -24.15 -33.25 -16.80
C TYR A 405 -24.68 -34.23 -17.86
N PRO A 406 -24.70 -35.56 -17.62
CA PRO A 406 -25.19 -36.54 -18.57
C PRO A 406 -26.59 -36.19 -19.09
N GLU A 407 -26.79 -36.19 -20.39
CA GLU A 407 -28.03 -35.79 -21.08
C GLU A 407 -28.49 -34.35 -20.81
N GLY A 408 -27.58 -33.51 -20.35
CA GLY A 408 -27.83 -32.09 -20.08
C GLY A 408 -27.96 -31.21 -21.32
N PRO A 409 -28.13 -29.88 -21.12
CA PRO A 409 -28.19 -28.94 -22.21
C PRO A 409 -26.83 -28.82 -22.93
N GLU A 410 -26.87 -28.40 -24.19
CA GLU A 410 -25.65 -27.99 -24.88
C GLU A 410 -25.00 -26.81 -24.15
N CYS A 411 -23.71 -26.93 -23.87
CA CYS A 411 -22.86 -25.87 -23.32
C CYS A 411 -21.91 -25.37 -24.41
N ARG A 412 -21.49 -24.13 -24.26
CA ARG A 412 -20.55 -23.50 -25.20
C ARG A 412 -19.15 -23.58 -24.63
N LEU A 413 -18.19 -24.18 -25.34
CA LEU A 413 -16.78 -23.97 -25.08
C LEU A 413 -16.38 -22.60 -25.66
N LYS A 414 -15.83 -21.72 -24.80
CA LYS A 414 -15.50 -20.34 -25.19
C LYS A 414 -14.67 -20.28 -26.48
N GLY A 415 -15.19 -19.63 -27.51
CA GLY A 415 -14.52 -19.48 -28.80
C GLY A 415 -14.46 -20.72 -29.67
N ALA A 416 -14.83 -21.91 -29.17
CA ALA A 416 -14.71 -23.17 -29.89
C ALA A 416 -16.08 -23.70 -30.39
N TYR A 417 -16.64 -24.68 -29.74
CA TYR A 417 -17.81 -25.42 -30.19
C TYR A 417 -18.90 -25.54 -29.12
N LEU A 418 -20.09 -25.93 -29.56
CA LEU A 418 -21.12 -26.45 -28.67
C LEU A 418 -20.82 -27.91 -28.36
N ILE A 419 -21.00 -28.29 -27.11
CA ILE A 419 -20.82 -29.67 -26.65
C ILE A 419 -22.02 -30.12 -25.81
N ARG A 420 -22.30 -31.42 -25.84
CA ARG A 420 -23.28 -32.09 -24.99
C ARG A 420 -22.60 -33.22 -24.22
N CYS A 421 -22.76 -33.21 -22.91
CA CYS A 421 -22.21 -34.24 -22.06
C CYS A 421 -22.94 -35.58 -22.27
N THR A 422 -22.16 -36.65 -22.42
CA THR A 422 -22.65 -38.02 -22.59
C THR A 422 -22.40 -38.91 -21.38
N GLY A 423 -21.48 -38.53 -20.48
CA GLY A 423 -21.16 -39.33 -19.32
C GLY A 423 -19.90 -38.89 -18.63
N CYS A 424 -19.47 -39.70 -17.66
CA CYS A 424 -18.20 -39.46 -16.94
C CYS A 424 -17.61 -40.80 -16.48
N LYS A 425 -16.34 -40.75 -16.08
CA LYS A 425 -15.63 -41.83 -15.37
C LYS A 425 -15.24 -41.36 -13.99
N THR A 426 -15.44 -42.21 -12.98
CA THR A 426 -15.03 -41.93 -11.61
C THR A 426 -13.90 -42.88 -11.21
N ASP A 427 -13.10 -42.46 -10.23
CA ASP A 427 -12.17 -43.34 -9.51
C ASP A 427 -12.89 -44.21 -8.47
N ASP A 428 -12.11 -45.02 -7.73
CA ASP A 428 -12.63 -45.93 -6.70
C ASP A 428 -13.26 -45.20 -5.50
N ASP A 429 -12.89 -43.93 -5.28
CA ASP A 429 -13.42 -43.04 -4.24
C ASP A 429 -14.66 -42.27 -4.69
N GLY A 430 -15.05 -42.42 -5.96
CA GLY A 430 -16.21 -41.75 -6.56
C GLY A 430 -15.93 -40.32 -7.08
N ASN A 431 -14.67 -39.88 -7.13
CA ASN A 431 -14.31 -38.62 -7.71
C ASN A 431 -14.33 -38.70 -9.23
N VAL A 432 -14.83 -37.65 -9.91
CA VAL A 432 -14.84 -37.56 -11.36
C VAL A 432 -13.44 -37.33 -11.88
N VAL A 433 -12.93 -38.23 -12.71
CA VAL A 433 -11.60 -38.14 -13.34
C VAL A 433 -11.65 -37.80 -14.82
N GLU A 434 -12.72 -38.17 -15.52
CA GLU A 434 -12.93 -37.86 -16.92
C GLU A 434 -14.41 -37.53 -17.16
N VAL A 435 -14.66 -36.53 -18.01
CA VAL A 435 -15.99 -36.17 -18.53
C VAL A 435 -16.00 -36.44 -20.00
N TYR A 436 -17.07 -37.04 -20.51
CA TYR A 436 -17.24 -37.34 -21.93
C TYR A 436 -18.31 -36.44 -22.55
N ALA A 437 -18.02 -35.90 -23.72
CA ALA A 437 -18.96 -35.10 -24.47
C ALA A 437 -18.83 -35.32 -26.00
N GLU A 438 -19.87 -34.99 -26.73
CA GLU A 438 -19.87 -34.87 -28.18
C GLU A 438 -19.99 -33.40 -28.57
N TYR A 439 -19.22 -32.98 -29.58
CA TYR A 439 -19.30 -31.62 -30.13
C TYR A 439 -20.16 -31.57 -31.37
N ASP A 440 -20.73 -30.39 -31.63
CA ASP A 440 -21.42 -30.05 -32.88
C ASP A 440 -20.41 -29.44 -33.87
N PRO A 441 -19.98 -30.17 -34.94
CA PRO A 441 -18.99 -29.68 -35.90
C PRO A 441 -19.39 -28.39 -36.64
N GLU A 442 -20.70 -28.14 -36.77
CA GLU A 442 -21.21 -26.95 -37.47
C GLU A 442 -21.29 -25.71 -36.57
N SER A 443 -20.93 -25.85 -35.30
CA SER A 443 -21.03 -24.77 -34.29
C SER A 443 -19.70 -24.04 -34.01
N ARG A 444 -18.76 -24.07 -34.96
CA ARG A 444 -17.46 -23.39 -34.79
C ARG A 444 -17.65 -21.91 -34.45
N GLY A 445 -16.91 -21.42 -33.44
CA GLY A 445 -17.09 -20.10 -32.84
C GLY A 445 -18.17 -20.08 -31.75
N GLY A 446 -18.76 -21.25 -31.41
CA GLY A 446 -19.69 -21.43 -30.29
C GLY A 446 -21.14 -21.04 -30.59
N ASN A 447 -21.50 -20.87 -31.86
CA ASN A 447 -22.88 -20.58 -32.26
C ASN A 447 -23.44 -21.70 -33.15
N PRO A 448 -24.69 -22.15 -32.95
CA PRO A 448 -25.27 -23.20 -33.77
C PRO A 448 -25.61 -22.67 -35.16
N ALA A 449 -25.32 -23.46 -36.21
CA ALA A 449 -25.58 -23.08 -37.62
C ALA A 449 -27.08 -22.88 -37.92
N ASP A 450 -27.95 -23.59 -37.22
CA ASP A 450 -29.42 -23.52 -37.38
C ASP A 450 -30.08 -22.39 -36.55
N GLY A 451 -29.30 -21.59 -35.81
CA GLY A 451 -29.79 -20.47 -35.02
C GLY A 451 -30.59 -20.87 -33.78
N ARG A 452 -30.57 -22.14 -33.32
CA ARG A 452 -31.25 -22.58 -32.10
C ARG A 452 -30.68 -21.87 -30.89
N LYS A 453 -31.51 -21.68 -29.87
CA LYS A 453 -31.10 -21.06 -28.60
C LYS A 453 -30.32 -22.05 -27.75
N VAL A 454 -29.07 -21.76 -27.45
CA VAL A 454 -28.25 -22.50 -26.50
C VAL A 454 -28.72 -22.19 -25.06
N LYS A 455 -29.07 -23.23 -24.32
CA LYS A 455 -29.63 -23.11 -22.96
C LYS A 455 -28.55 -23.25 -21.86
N GLY A 456 -27.45 -23.94 -22.17
CA GLY A 456 -26.33 -24.13 -21.27
C GLY A 456 -25.41 -22.91 -21.17
N ALA A 457 -24.53 -22.95 -20.19
CA ALA A 457 -23.54 -21.89 -19.95
C ALA A 457 -22.39 -21.93 -20.96
N THR A 458 -21.64 -20.84 -21.02
CA THR A 458 -20.31 -20.82 -21.66
C THR A 458 -19.29 -21.18 -20.59
N ILE A 459 -18.44 -22.16 -20.87
CA ILE A 459 -17.35 -22.60 -20.00
C ILE A 459 -16.01 -22.32 -20.67
N HIS A 460 -14.99 -22.05 -19.88
CA HIS A 460 -13.62 -21.94 -20.36
C HIS A 460 -12.93 -23.32 -20.28
N TRP A 461 -11.87 -23.46 -21.00
CA TRP A 461 -11.16 -24.72 -21.20
C TRP A 461 -9.71 -24.46 -21.57
N VAL A 462 -8.88 -25.49 -21.44
CA VAL A 462 -7.47 -25.45 -21.91
C VAL A 462 -7.18 -26.75 -22.62
N ASP A 463 -6.48 -26.70 -23.77
CA ASP A 463 -6.08 -27.87 -24.54
C ASP A 463 -5.11 -28.74 -23.73
N ALA A 464 -5.43 -29.99 -23.51
CA ALA A 464 -4.61 -30.90 -22.72
C ALA A 464 -3.26 -31.23 -23.37
N GLU A 465 -3.18 -31.20 -24.69
CA GLU A 465 -1.95 -31.48 -25.45
C GLU A 465 -1.03 -30.25 -25.54
N ASN A 466 -1.59 -29.04 -25.39
CA ASN A 466 -0.86 -27.78 -25.59
C ASN A 466 -1.18 -26.76 -24.50
N CYS A 467 -0.91 -27.12 -23.26
CA CYS A 467 -1.05 -26.23 -22.09
C CYS A 467 0.25 -26.17 -21.27
N VAL A 468 0.24 -25.33 -20.27
CA VAL A 468 1.34 -25.18 -19.31
C VAL A 468 0.82 -25.41 -17.89
N ASP A 469 1.62 -26.08 -17.07
CA ASP A 469 1.35 -26.25 -15.65
C ASP A 469 1.70 -24.95 -14.91
N ALA A 470 0.87 -24.59 -13.92
CA ALA A 470 1.11 -23.42 -13.10
C ALA A 470 0.70 -23.65 -11.65
N GLU A 471 1.39 -22.97 -10.75
CA GLU A 471 0.96 -22.76 -9.38
C GLU A 471 0.10 -21.48 -9.33
N VAL A 472 -1.02 -21.56 -8.65
CA VAL A 472 -1.90 -20.40 -8.45
C VAL A 472 -2.14 -20.22 -6.94
N ARG A 473 -1.93 -19.01 -6.47
CA ARG A 473 -2.11 -18.62 -5.06
C ARG A 473 -3.35 -17.75 -4.93
N LEU A 474 -4.31 -18.24 -4.17
CA LEU A 474 -5.56 -17.56 -3.88
C LEU A 474 -5.44 -16.90 -2.52
N TYR A 475 -5.39 -15.57 -2.51
CA TYR A 475 -5.30 -14.78 -1.30
C TYR A 475 -6.66 -14.24 -0.87
N ASP A 476 -6.89 -14.23 0.43
CA ASP A 476 -8.00 -13.57 1.11
C ASP A 476 -7.43 -12.58 2.15
N ASN A 477 -8.31 -11.88 2.88
CA ASN A 477 -7.89 -10.99 3.96
C ASN A 477 -7.08 -11.75 5.01
N LEU A 478 -5.96 -11.15 5.46
CA LEU A 478 -5.11 -11.74 6.50
C LEU A 478 -5.86 -11.86 7.84
N PHE A 479 -6.80 -10.96 8.09
CA PHE A 479 -7.63 -10.96 9.30
C PHE A 479 -9.09 -11.22 8.96
N SER A 480 -9.76 -12.01 9.80
CA SER A 480 -11.21 -12.28 9.69
C SER A 480 -12.06 -11.24 10.43
N ASP A 481 -11.46 -10.49 11.35
CA ASP A 481 -12.10 -9.42 12.12
C ASP A 481 -12.03 -8.08 11.35
N GLU A 482 -13.13 -7.34 11.36
CA GLU A 482 -13.21 -6.04 10.69
C GLU A 482 -12.29 -5.00 11.34
N ASP A 483 -12.10 -5.07 12.67
CA ASP A 483 -11.19 -4.21 13.43
C ASP A 483 -10.23 -5.06 14.29
N PRO A 484 -9.16 -5.61 13.70
CA PRO A 484 -8.21 -6.45 14.43
C PRO A 484 -7.36 -5.68 15.44
N GLU A 485 -7.32 -4.34 15.36
CA GLU A 485 -6.59 -3.48 16.30
C GLU A 485 -7.48 -2.90 17.41
N GLY A 486 -8.77 -3.30 17.47
CA GLY A 486 -9.75 -2.83 18.44
C GLY A 486 -9.32 -3.05 19.89
N GLU A 487 -9.86 -2.22 20.78
CA GLU A 487 -9.51 -2.21 22.19
C GLU A 487 -9.73 -3.59 22.84
N GLY A 488 -8.72 -4.10 23.54
CA GLY A 488 -8.76 -5.38 24.24
C GLY A 488 -8.58 -6.62 23.39
N LYS A 489 -8.35 -6.50 22.06
CA LYS A 489 -8.12 -7.63 21.16
C LYS A 489 -6.63 -7.98 21.04
N ASP A 490 -6.32 -9.28 20.99
CA ASP A 490 -5.07 -9.76 20.40
C ASP A 490 -5.29 -9.95 18.88
N TYR A 491 -4.65 -9.12 18.08
CA TYR A 491 -4.78 -9.16 16.62
C TYR A 491 -4.32 -10.50 16.00
N ILE A 492 -3.46 -11.25 16.68
CA ILE A 492 -3.05 -12.60 16.24
C ILE A 492 -4.23 -13.58 16.29
N GLU A 493 -5.10 -13.47 17.30
CA GLU A 493 -6.31 -14.30 17.40
C GLU A 493 -7.36 -13.95 16.33
N CYS A 494 -7.24 -12.76 15.73
CA CYS A 494 -8.12 -12.29 14.65
C CYS A 494 -7.69 -12.76 13.25
N MET A 495 -6.62 -13.54 13.15
CA MET A 495 -6.11 -14.00 11.85
C MET A 495 -7.08 -14.95 11.15
N ASN A 496 -7.10 -14.84 9.81
CA ASN A 496 -7.85 -15.73 8.94
C ASN A 496 -7.00 -16.97 8.58
N PRO A 497 -7.34 -18.17 9.09
CA PRO A 497 -6.57 -19.38 8.80
C PRO A 497 -6.64 -19.81 7.33
N ASN A 498 -7.62 -19.29 6.59
CA ASN A 498 -7.84 -19.57 5.16
C ASN A 498 -7.38 -18.41 4.26
N SER A 499 -6.49 -17.54 4.76
CA SER A 499 -6.02 -16.35 4.03
C SER A 499 -5.16 -16.68 2.80
N LEU A 500 -4.71 -17.91 2.64
CA LEU A 500 -3.92 -18.39 1.51
C LEU A 500 -4.29 -19.84 1.18
N GLU A 501 -4.64 -20.08 -0.08
CA GLU A 501 -4.77 -21.40 -0.69
C GLU A 501 -3.80 -21.50 -1.87
N ILE A 502 -3.01 -22.60 -1.93
CA ILE A 502 -2.03 -22.84 -2.99
C ILE A 502 -2.50 -24.01 -3.85
N LEU A 503 -2.72 -23.76 -5.12
CA LEU A 503 -3.12 -24.74 -6.13
C LEU A 503 -1.92 -25.04 -7.03
N THR A 504 -1.43 -26.28 -7.02
CA THR A 504 -0.17 -26.67 -7.68
C THR A 504 -0.38 -27.40 -9.02
N ALA A 505 -1.63 -27.70 -9.37
CA ALA A 505 -1.95 -28.52 -10.56
C ALA A 505 -2.79 -27.75 -11.60
N CYS A 506 -2.75 -26.41 -11.59
CA CYS A 506 -3.52 -25.60 -12.51
C CYS A 506 -3.00 -25.74 -13.94
N LYS A 507 -3.90 -25.63 -14.93
CA LYS A 507 -3.59 -25.69 -16.35
C LYS A 507 -3.92 -24.36 -17.00
N VAL A 508 -2.94 -23.77 -17.67
CA VAL A 508 -3.09 -22.45 -18.31
C VAL A 508 -2.76 -22.53 -19.80
N GLU A 509 -3.30 -21.58 -20.59
CA GLU A 509 -3.00 -21.50 -22.00
C GLU A 509 -1.48 -21.44 -22.27
N LYS A 510 -1.05 -22.04 -23.36
CA LYS A 510 0.35 -22.05 -23.84
C LYS A 510 0.94 -20.64 -23.98
N LEU A 511 0.12 -19.64 -24.28
CA LEU A 511 0.50 -18.22 -24.32
C LEU A 511 1.25 -17.77 -23.06
N LEU A 512 0.88 -18.32 -21.91
CA LEU A 512 1.44 -17.92 -20.62
C LEU A 512 2.80 -18.56 -20.28
N GLU A 513 3.33 -19.45 -21.14
CA GLU A 513 4.60 -20.16 -20.88
C GLU A 513 5.78 -19.23 -20.56
N ASN A 514 5.81 -18.05 -21.18
CA ASN A 514 6.84 -17.04 -20.99
C ASN A 514 6.31 -15.78 -20.32
N ALA A 515 5.26 -15.90 -19.51
CA ALA A 515 4.72 -14.77 -18.77
C ALA A 515 5.68 -14.32 -17.68
N GLU A 516 5.98 -13.04 -17.65
CA GLU A 516 6.91 -12.41 -16.72
C GLU A 516 6.22 -11.30 -15.91
N ALA A 517 6.66 -11.11 -14.66
CA ALA A 517 6.21 -9.98 -13.85
C ALA A 517 6.66 -8.63 -14.50
N PRO A 518 5.83 -7.58 -14.44
CA PRO A 518 4.60 -7.42 -13.66
C PRO A 518 3.30 -7.74 -14.41
N ALA A 519 3.32 -8.63 -15.41
CA ALA A 519 2.15 -8.93 -16.22
C ALA A 519 0.95 -9.42 -15.38
N SER A 520 -0.24 -8.91 -15.72
CA SER A 520 -1.51 -9.28 -15.10
C SER A 520 -2.51 -9.73 -16.15
N TYR A 521 -3.31 -10.74 -15.80
CA TYR A 521 -4.28 -11.36 -16.66
C TYR A 521 -5.62 -11.52 -15.97
N GLN A 522 -6.72 -11.48 -16.72
CA GLN A 522 -7.98 -12.00 -16.22
C GLN A 522 -8.06 -13.50 -16.57
N PHE A 523 -8.05 -14.36 -15.57
CA PHE A 523 -8.44 -15.75 -15.77
C PHE A 523 -9.97 -15.80 -15.86
N LEU A 524 -10.46 -16.14 -17.04
CA LEU A 524 -11.88 -16.07 -17.36
C LEU A 524 -12.72 -16.78 -16.30
N ARG A 525 -13.74 -16.07 -15.79
CA ARG A 525 -14.66 -16.52 -14.74
C ARG A 525 -14.05 -16.69 -13.33
N GLN A 526 -12.72 -16.54 -13.15
CA GLN A 526 -12.01 -16.78 -11.90
C GLN A 526 -11.61 -15.48 -11.18
N GLY A 527 -10.99 -14.55 -11.87
CA GLY A 527 -10.50 -13.31 -11.29
C GLY A 527 -9.36 -12.69 -12.07
N TYR A 528 -8.65 -11.78 -11.42
CA TYR A 528 -7.44 -11.15 -11.96
C TYR A 528 -6.22 -11.69 -11.24
N PHE A 529 -5.20 -12.05 -12.00
CA PHE A 529 -4.01 -12.72 -11.52
C PHE A 529 -2.77 -12.04 -12.07
N ALA A 530 -1.77 -11.88 -11.22
CA ALA A 530 -0.47 -11.33 -11.58
C ALA A 530 0.61 -12.40 -11.50
N VAL A 531 1.60 -12.33 -12.39
CA VAL A 531 2.79 -13.18 -12.30
C VAL A 531 3.56 -12.80 -11.04
N ASP A 532 3.91 -13.79 -10.19
CA ASP A 532 4.70 -13.55 -8.99
C ASP A 532 6.11 -13.12 -9.37
N ASN A 533 6.56 -11.96 -8.90
CA ASN A 533 7.85 -11.37 -9.25
C ASN A 533 9.06 -12.00 -8.53
N LYS A 534 8.83 -12.92 -7.60
CA LYS A 534 9.87 -13.55 -6.78
C LYS A 534 9.99 -15.03 -7.02
N ASP A 535 8.84 -15.73 -7.12
CA ASP A 535 8.80 -17.19 -7.15
C ASP A 535 8.51 -17.75 -8.56
N SER A 536 7.95 -16.94 -9.48
CA SER A 536 7.74 -17.37 -10.87
C SER A 536 9.05 -17.37 -11.65
N GLN A 537 9.31 -18.47 -12.35
CA GLN A 537 10.51 -18.63 -13.18
C GLN A 537 10.21 -19.53 -14.38
N PRO A 538 11.05 -19.53 -15.44
CA PRO A 538 10.88 -20.43 -16.57
C PRO A 538 10.73 -21.89 -16.14
N GLY A 539 9.63 -22.54 -16.55
CA GLY A 539 9.30 -23.91 -16.17
C GLY A 539 8.62 -24.07 -14.80
N HIS A 540 8.44 -23.00 -14.05
CA HIS A 540 7.66 -22.97 -12.81
C HIS A 540 6.90 -21.64 -12.72
N LEU A 541 5.77 -21.57 -13.39
CA LEU A 541 4.92 -20.38 -13.37
C LEU A 541 4.15 -20.29 -12.04
N VAL A 542 4.18 -19.10 -11.43
CA VAL A 542 3.42 -18.79 -10.22
C VAL A 542 2.58 -17.54 -10.46
N PHE A 543 1.27 -17.67 -10.23
CA PHE A 543 0.32 -16.57 -10.33
C PHE A 543 -0.32 -16.25 -8.99
N ASN A 544 -0.35 -14.99 -8.62
CA ASN A 544 -1.03 -14.47 -7.45
C ASN A 544 -2.40 -13.92 -7.83
N ARG A 545 -3.48 -14.36 -7.17
CA ARG A 545 -4.77 -13.72 -7.33
C ARG A 545 -4.72 -12.31 -6.75
N ALA A 546 -4.73 -11.31 -7.62
CA ALA A 546 -4.78 -9.92 -7.23
C ALA A 546 -6.14 -9.59 -6.62
N VAL A 547 -7.23 -9.93 -7.33
CA VAL A 547 -8.61 -9.73 -6.87
C VAL A 547 -9.56 -10.73 -7.55
N ALA A 548 -10.60 -11.13 -6.83
CA ALA A 548 -11.66 -11.98 -7.38
C ALA A 548 -12.49 -11.23 -8.43
N LEU A 549 -13.09 -11.96 -9.38
CA LEU A 549 -13.93 -11.37 -10.42
C LEU A 549 -15.20 -10.73 -9.85
N LYS A 550 -15.79 -11.35 -8.81
CA LYS A 550 -17.02 -10.88 -8.19
C LYS A 550 -16.72 -9.70 -7.28
N ASP A 551 -17.35 -8.57 -7.57
CA ASP A 551 -17.28 -7.38 -6.74
C ASP A 551 -18.13 -7.56 -5.46
N SER A 552 -17.49 -7.43 -4.30
CA SER A 552 -18.16 -7.44 -2.99
C SER A 552 -18.48 -6.02 -2.49
N PHE A 553 -17.92 -4.99 -3.12
CA PHE A 553 -18.17 -3.60 -2.76
C PHE A 553 -19.60 -3.20 -3.15
N LYS A 554 -20.37 -2.75 -2.16
CA LYS A 554 -21.72 -2.19 -2.40
C LYS A 554 -21.61 -0.67 -2.23
N LYS A 555 -21.85 0.08 -3.32
CA LYS A 555 -22.07 1.53 -3.19
C LYS A 555 -23.24 1.74 -2.21
N LYS A 556 -22.94 2.38 -1.07
CA LYS A 556 -23.98 2.82 -0.11
C LYS A 556 -24.72 4.01 -0.66
#